data_e73689adb65d03a3b282f1161de718eb
#
_entry.id   e73689adb65d03a3b282f1161de718eb
#
_cell.length_a   1.000
_cell.length_b   1.000
_cell.length_c   1.000
_cell.angle_alpha   90.00
_cell.angle_beta   90.00
_cell.angle_gamma   90.00
#
_symmetry.space_group_name_H-M   'P 1'
#
loop_
_entity.id
_entity.type
_entity.pdbx_description
1 polymer ?
#
loop_
_entity_poly.entity_id
_entity_poly.type
_entity_poly.pdbx_seq_one_letter_code
_entity_poly.pdbx_strand_id
1 'polypeptide(L)'
;MTPVTDSAASGSAWATGTKTYNNALDVDVYGTPQMNLTELAKAAGKATGNVTTSEIQDATPAAQMSHSTLRSCYGPQGKTDGSSNNAADQCEVAQLKENGGIGSISEQMLDTRADVTIGGGAKYLHQTVQGGEYAGMTVWDQAKAMGYETVEKDVDALNALQYDGKPVLALMADGNLQTQFAPSVATKKDPAKDENPITCSTNPDWLGNKNANGNSASLADMTRKAIDLLEANPNGQSNGFFLQVEGASIDKQDHNANACGQIGETDDLDKAISAALDKVDLNETLIIVTADHAHTSQIVEEQPNYALSTVLKSPVDGAKITVAYGTSPDQMYANDDAPKFDEVESSMSHTGTQLRIAASGPGAQRVNGLTDQTDNFYTIAKTLGLATTADEYKNLSAGMDFSVNVKDGKASLDVAGLNGDASFTYTVTDAAGQVVAQSGGTEADADPISGVRVRTTQTTSVDLTDKVAEGKAYKVTVTGRQTGTSLEKEIQIPAETTSEVIPGKPTGGNANAAGNASAASPLGKTGVAIIGVVVLAAALVSTGLAVRTIKSRRFGSAERR
;
A
#
# COMPACT_ATOMS: atom_id res chain seq x y z
N MET A 1 -16.73 -4.69 -20.72
CA MET A 1 -15.63 -3.70 -20.54
C MET A 1 -16.17 -2.33 -20.89
N THR A 2 -16.03 -1.36 -20.03
CA THR A 2 -16.38 0.04 -20.31
C THR A 2 -15.20 0.70 -21.05
N PRO A 3 -15.46 1.62 -22.00
CA PRO A 3 -14.39 2.33 -22.70
C PRO A 3 -13.69 3.40 -21.86
N VAL A 4 -14.20 3.67 -20.66
CA VAL A 4 -13.66 4.65 -19.70
C VAL A 4 -13.31 3.89 -18.41
N THR A 5 -12.06 4.02 -17.98
CA THR A 5 -11.57 3.35 -16.77
C THR A 5 -11.93 4.14 -15.51
N ASP A 6 -12.04 3.42 -14.37
CA ASP A 6 -11.94 4.02 -13.05
C ASP A 6 -10.50 3.90 -12.52
N SER A 7 -10.23 4.55 -11.38
CA SER A 7 -8.89 4.56 -10.77
C SER A 7 -8.46 3.18 -10.24
N ALA A 8 -9.40 2.27 -9.95
CA ALA A 8 -9.05 0.92 -9.49
C ALA A 8 -8.44 0.09 -10.61
N ALA A 9 -9.12 0.02 -11.76
CA ALA A 9 -8.65 -0.74 -12.90
C ALA A 9 -7.39 -0.12 -13.54
N SER A 10 -7.30 1.22 -13.62
CA SER A 10 -6.10 1.89 -14.11
C SER A 10 -4.93 1.74 -13.14
N GLY A 11 -5.17 1.92 -11.82
CA GLY A 11 -4.17 1.68 -10.78
C GLY A 11 -3.59 0.28 -10.85
N SER A 12 -4.44 -0.73 -10.97
CA SER A 12 -4.04 -2.13 -11.15
C SER A 12 -3.20 -2.35 -12.41
N ALA A 13 -3.48 -1.61 -13.49
CA ALA A 13 -2.74 -1.77 -14.74
C ALA A 13 -1.24 -1.44 -14.58
N TRP A 14 -0.89 -0.33 -13.90
CA TRP A 14 0.53 -0.04 -13.67
C TRP A 14 1.10 -0.70 -12.41
N ALA A 15 0.25 -1.11 -11.45
CA ALA A 15 0.72 -1.81 -10.25
C ALA A 15 1.13 -3.26 -10.55
N THR A 16 0.42 -3.94 -11.46
CA THR A 16 0.56 -5.39 -11.71
C THR A 16 0.91 -5.76 -13.15
N GLY A 17 0.77 -4.84 -14.10
CA GLY A 17 0.85 -5.14 -15.54
C GLY A 17 -0.36 -5.89 -16.09
N THR A 18 -1.44 -6.01 -15.32
CA THR A 18 -2.66 -6.75 -15.67
C THR A 18 -3.85 -5.82 -15.84
N LYS A 19 -4.60 -6.00 -16.94
CA LYS A 19 -5.88 -5.30 -17.14
C LYS A 19 -7.00 -6.02 -16.40
N THR A 20 -7.85 -5.25 -15.74
CA THR A 20 -9.00 -5.76 -15.00
C THR A 20 -10.27 -4.96 -15.31
N TYR A 21 -11.35 -5.21 -14.61
CA TYR A 21 -12.62 -4.48 -14.72
C TYR A 21 -12.70 -3.32 -13.73
N ASN A 22 -13.52 -2.30 -14.04
CA ASN A 22 -13.73 -1.19 -13.11
C ASN A 22 -14.16 -1.69 -11.72
N ASN A 23 -13.67 -1.02 -10.69
CA ASN A 23 -13.80 -1.34 -9.27
C ASN A 23 -12.90 -2.50 -8.76
N ALA A 24 -12.18 -3.22 -9.62
CA ALA A 24 -11.25 -4.26 -9.19
C ALA A 24 -9.86 -3.69 -8.90
N LEU A 25 -9.23 -4.16 -7.83
CA LEU A 25 -7.89 -3.81 -7.37
C LEU A 25 -6.98 -5.03 -7.43
N ASP A 26 -5.96 -4.98 -8.27
CA ASP A 26 -4.89 -5.98 -8.37
C ASP A 26 -5.39 -7.43 -8.44
N VAL A 27 -6.50 -7.62 -9.11
CA VAL A 27 -7.02 -8.94 -9.48
C VAL A 27 -7.23 -8.99 -10.99
N ASP A 28 -7.11 -10.15 -11.60
CA ASP A 28 -7.45 -10.35 -12.99
C ASP A 28 -8.98 -10.38 -13.21
N VAL A 29 -9.41 -10.62 -14.44
CA VAL A 29 -10.85 -10.66 -14.79
C VAL A 29 -11.61 -11.82 -14.15
N TYR A 30 -10.91 -12.76 -13.53
CA TYR A 30 -11.46 -13.91 -12.81
C TYR A 30 -11.43 -13.70 -11.29
N GLY A 31 -10.94 -12.57 -10.80
CA GLY A 31 -10.79 -12.27 -9.38
C GLY A 31 -9.50 -12.81 -8.75
N THR A 32 -8.57 -13.33 -9.55
CA THR A 32 -7.30 -13.88 -9.04
C THR A 32 -6.33 -12.74 -8.71
N PRO A 33 -5.80 -12.65 -7.46
CA PRO A 33 -4.79 -11.67 -7.08
C PRO A 33 -3.56 -11.69 -7.99
N GLN A 34 -3.04 -10.51 -8.32
CA GLN A 34 -1.85 -10.31 -9.15
C GLN A 34 -0.80 -9.54 -8.35
N MET A 35 0.43 -10.03 -8.28
CA MET A 35 1.52 -9.39 -7.52
C MET A 35 1.74 -7.95 -7.96
N ASN A 36 1.72 -7.02 -7.02
CA ASN A 36 1.92 -5.60 -7.28
C ASN A 36 3.37 -5.14 -7.06
N LEU A 37 3.67 -3.94 -7.52
CA LEU A 37 5.04 -3.37 -7.45
C LEU A 37 5.58 -3.30 -6.02
N THR A 38 4.76 -2.98 -5.01
CA THR A 38 5.21 -2.92 -3.62
C THR A 38 5.61 -4.30 -3.11
N GLU A 39 4.82 -5.32 -3.36
CA GLU A 39 5.13 -6.70 -2.97
C GLU A 39 6.42 -7.18 -3.63
N LEU A 40 6.55 -6.95 -4.93
CA LEU A 40 7.73 -7.33 -5.70
C LEU A 40 8.98 -6.54 -5.27
N ALA A 41 8.84 -5.25 -4.97
CA ALA A 41 9.94 -4.43 -4.46
C ALA A 41 10.41 -4.91 -3.09
N LYS A 42 9.49 -5.25 -2.18
CA LYS A 42 9.83 -5.83 -0.88
C LYS A 42 10.49 -7.20 -1.03
N ALA A 43 9.97 -8.08 -1.90
CA ALA A 43 10.60 -9.37 -2.19
C ALA A 43 12.02 -9.23 -2.75
N ALA A 44 12.31 -8.14 -3.46
CA ALA A 44 13.64 -7.77 -3.94
C ALA A 44 14.50 -7.03 -2.89
N GLY A 45 14.03 -6.91 -1.63
CA GLY A 45 14.76 -6.27 -0.54
C GLY A 45 14.85 -4.75 -0.64
N LYS A 46 13.93 -4.10 -1.37
CA LYS A 46 13.88 -2.63 -1.49
C LYS A 46 13.00 -2.02 -0.39
N ALA A 47 13.23 -0.75 -0.07
CA ALA A 47 12.29 0.01 0.73
C ALA A 47 11.08 0.44 -0.12
N THR A 48 9.91 0.63 0.51
CA THR A 48 8.67 0.90 -0.19
C THR A 48 7.84 1.99 0.48
N GLY A 49 7.21 2.85 -0.31
CA GLY A 49 6.40 3.94 0.20
C GLY A 49 5.17 4.25 -0.64
N ASN A 50 4.14 4.79 0.02
CA ASN A 50 2.90 5.22 -0.60
C ASN A 50 2.39 6.49 0.10
N VAL A 51 2.20 7.56 -0.66
CA VAL A 51 1.77 8.88 -0.16
C VAL A 51 0.60 9.36 -1.00
N THR A 52 -0.46 9.83 -0.36
CA THR A 52 -1.66 10.32 -1.07
C THR A 52 -2.35 11.45 -0.32
N THR A 53 -3.10 12.28 -1.03
CA THR A 53 -4.04 13.25 -0.45
C THR A 53 -5.43 12.65 -0.23
N SER A 54 -5.68 11.41 -0.66
CA SER A 54 -6.92 10.68 -0.37
C SER A 54 -6.85 9.86 0.92
N GLU A 55 -7.93 9.11 1.17
CA GLU A 55 -7.93 7.95 2.07
C GLU A 55 -6.93 6.92 1.51
N ILE A 56 -6.06 6.36 2.37
CA ILE A 56 -5.07 5.37 1.93
C ILE A 56 -5.72 4.10 1.34
N GLN A 57 -6.99 3.87 1.65
CA GLN A 57 -7.81 2.77 1.12
C GLN A 57 -8.41 3.07 -0.24
N ASP A 58 -8.33 4.31 -0.74
CA ASP A 58 -8.85 4.65 -2.06
C ASP A 58 -8.06 3.92 -3.16
N ALA A 59 -8.62 3.86 -4.34
CA ALA A 59 -8.20 2.95 -5.41
C ALA A 59 -6.70 3.02 -5.72
N THR A 60 -6.16 4.20 -5.98
CA THR A 60 -4.77 4.38 -6.41
C THR A 60 -3.75 3.95 -5.34
N PRO A 61 -3.85 4.39 -4.06
CA PRO A 61 -2.96 3.89 -3.03
C PRO A 61 -3.22 2.41 -2.71
N ALA A 62 -4.47 1.94 -2.77
CA ALA A 62 -4.83 0.55 -2.50
C ALA A 62 -4.23 -0.42 -3.53
N ALA A 63 -4.16 -0.04 -4.81
CA ALA A 63 -3.56 -0.84 -5.87
C ALA A 63 -2.06 -1.11 -5.69
N GLN A 64 -1.38 -0.43 -4.76
CA GLN A 64 0.00 -0.73 -4.41
C GLN A 64 0.15 -1.66 -3.21
N MET A 65 -0.93 -2.00 -2.51
CA MET A 65 -0.82 -2.68 -1.22
C MET A 65 -1.90 -3.72 -0.94
N SER A 66 -2.86 -3.93 -1.87
CA SER A 66 -4.00 -4.82 -1.61
C SER A 66 -4.59 -5.41 -2.88
N HIS A 67 -5.39 -6.45 -2.72
CA HIS A 67 -6.15 -7.11 -3.78
C HIS A 67 -7.62 -7.12 -3.38
N SER A 68 -8.51 -6.70 -4.29
CA SER A 68 -9.94 -6.70 -4.01
C SER A 68 -10.74 -6.77 -5.30
N THR A 69 -11.81 -7.55 -5.29
CA THR A 69 -12.78 -7.54 -6.38
C THR A 69 -13.65 -6.29 -6.38
N LEU A 70 -13.71 -5.58 -5.23
CA LEU A 70 -14.46 -4.34 -5.04
C LEU A 70 -13.62 -3.30 -4.30
N ARG A 71 -13.31 -2.17 -4.94
CA ARG A 71 -12.56 -1.05 -4.33
C ARG A 71 -13.23 -0.44 -3.09
N SER A 72 -14.51 -0.71 -2.89
CA SER A 72 -15.27 -0.25 -1.72
C SER A 72 -14.98 -1.05 -0.43
N CYS A 73 -14.20 -2.14 -0.51
CA CYS A 73 -13.85 -2.96 0.65
C CYS A 73 -12.75 -2.31 1.51
N TYR A 74 -12.98 -1.08 1.99
CA TYR A 74 -11.98 -0.24 2.65
C TYR A 74 -11.49 -0.82 3.99
N GLY A 75 -12.39 -1.20 4.86
CA GLY A 75 -12.09 -1.79 6.16
C GLY A 75 -12.91 -3.05 6.41
N PRO A 76 -12.75 -3.72 7.56
CA PRO A 76 -13.49 -4.93 7.90
C PRO A 76 -15.02 -4.77 7.86
N GLN A 77 -15.52 -3.54 7.91
CA GLN A 77 -16.93 -3.18 7.79
C GLN A 77 -17.25 -2.44 6.47
N GLY A 78 -16.36 -2.52 5.48
CA GLY A 78 -16.49 -1.84 4.18
C GLY A 78 -16.25 -0.33 4.25
N LYS A 79 -16.63 0.37 3.18
CA LYS A 79 -16.58 1.84 3.09
C LYS A 79 -17.83 2.45 3.73
N THR A 80 -17.97 2.30 5.05
CA THR A 80 -19.11 2.86 5.78
C THR A 80 -18.67 4.10 6.56
N ASP A 81 -19.53 5.10 6.59
CA ASP A 81 -19.42 6.26 7.48
C ASP A 81 -19.90 5.94 8.91
N GLY A 82 -20.18 4.66 9.20
CA GLY A 82 -20.78 4.18 10.46
C GLY A 82 -22.30 4.12 10.44
N SER A 83 -22.96 4.56 9.36
CA SER A 83 -24.44 4.58 9.26
C SER A 83 -25.01 3.28 8.72
N SER A 84 -24.25 2.47 8.00
CA SER A 84 -24.62 1.10 7.61
C SER A 84 -23.44 0.16 7.83
N ASN A 85 -23.63 -0.87 8.63
CA ASN A 85 -22.58 -1.83 9.01
C ASN A 85 -22.61 -3.09 8.14
N ASN A 86 -23.04 -3.02 6.88
CA ASN A 86 -23.11 -4.19 6.04
C ASN A 86 -21.88 -4.29 5.14
N ALA A 87 -20.80 -4.90 5.66
CA ALA A 87 -19.60 -5.18 4.90
C ALA A 87 -19.89 -6.00 3.61
N ALA A 88 -20.92 -6.85 3.65
CA ALA A 88 -21.31 -7.67 2.50
C ALA A 88 -21.79 -6.87 1.29
N ASP A 89 -22.24 -5.62 1.48
CA ASP A 89 -22.65 -4.75 0.37
C ASP A 89 -21.47 -4.04 -0.29
N GLN A 90 -20.28 -4.11 0.30
CA GLN A 90 -19.11 -3.34 -0.12
C GLN A 90 -17.83 -4.18 -0.28
N CYS A 91 -17.84 -5.41 0.21
CA CYS A 91 -16.78 -6.40 0.07
C CYS A 91 -17.35 -7.67 -0.54
N GLU A 92 -16.57 -8.37 -1.34
CA GLU A 92 -16.90 -9.76 -1.66
C GLU A 92 -16.87 -10.59 -0.38
N VAL A 93 -17.93 -11.37 -0.14
CA VAL A 93 -18.08 -12.15 1.12
C VAL A 93 -16.90 -13.11 1.33
N ALA A 94 -16.43 -13.74 0.25
CA ALA A 94 -15.28 -14.65 0.27
C ALA A 94 -13.94 -13.95 0.59
N GLN A 95 -13.86 -12.61 0.45
CA GLN A 95 -12.67 -11.82 0.77
C GLN A 95 -12.54 -11.54 2.26
N LEU A 96 -13.64 -11.51 3.01
CA LEU A 96 -13.64 -11.16 4.43
C LEU A 96 -12.90 -12.21 5.27
N LYS A 97 -12.10 -11.78 6.25
CA LYS A 97 -11.29 -12.69 7.10
C LYS A 97 -12.14 -13.65 7.92
N GLU A 98 -13.32 -13.24 8.39
CA GLU A 98 -14.26 -14.10 9.10
C GLU A 98 -14.80 -15.25 8.23
N ASN A 99 -14.74 -15.11 6.92
CA ASN A 99 -15.12 -16.13 5.95
C ASN A 99 -13.92 -16.88 5.32
N GLY A 100 -12.72 -16.66 5.86
CA GLY A 100 -11.50 -17.31 5.39
C GLY A 100 -10.86 -16.66 4.17
N GLY A 101 -11.16 -15.38 3.93
CA GLY A 101 -10.58 -14.57 2.85
C GLY A 101 -9.37 -13.75 3.28
N ILE A 102 -8.80 -13.03 2.31
CA ILE A 102 -7.56 -12.24 2.48
C ILE A 102 -7.75 -10.93 3.27
N GLY A 103 -9.01 -10.56 3.58
CA GLY A 103 -9.35 -9.38 4.36
C GLY A 103 -9.63 -8.13 3.55
N SER A 104 -10.07 -7.08 4.25
CA SER A 104 -10.29 -5.74 3.69
C SER A 104 -8.98 -5.07 3.22
N ILE A 105 -9.10 -4.01 2.44
CA ILE A 105 -7.96 -3.20 1.97
C ILE A 105 -7.09 -2.76 3.15
N SER A 106 -7.67 -2.20 4.22
CA SER A 106 -6.93 -1.76 5.41
C SER A 106 -6.14 -2.89 6.08
N GLU A 107 -6.73 -4.08 6.20
CA GLU A 107 -6.06 -5.24 6.79
C GLU A 107 -4.90 -5.74 5.90
N GLN A 108 -5.13 -5.81 4.58
CA GLN A 108 -4.12 -6.23 3.62
C GLN A 108 -2.93 -5.26 3.54
N MET A 109 -3.16 -3.95 3.65
CA MET A 109 -2.08 -2.95 3.71
C MET A 109 -1.11 -3.22 4.86
N LEU A 110 -1.62 -3.65 6.02
CA LEU A 110 -0.77 -4.03 7.15
C LEU A 110 0.02 -5.31 6.87
N ASP A 111 -0.56 -6.27 6.14
CA ASP A 111 0.11 -7.50 5.74
C ASP A 111 1.16 -7.26 4.64
N THR A 112 0.90 -6.36 3.69
CA THR A 112 1.88 -5.91 2.67
C THR A 112 3.03 -5.14 3.31
N ARG A 113 2.76 -4.36 4.34
CA ARG A 113 3.76 -3.70 5.19
C ARG A 113 4.72 -2.79 4.41
N ALA A 114 4.20 -1.86 3.63
CA ALA A 114 5.02 -0.79 3.06
C ALA A 114 5.79 -0.06 4.19
N ASP A 115 7.04 0.35 3.92
CA ASP A 115 7.88 0.97 4.96
C ASP A 115 7.40 2.37 5.34
N VAL A 116 6.72 3.06 4.42
CA VAL A 116 6.11 4.38 4.67
C VAL A 116 4.75 4.45 4.00
N THR A 117 3.70 4.73 4.77
CA THR A 117 2.35 5.02 4.27
C THR A 117 1.84 6.30 4.91
N ILE A 118 1.54 7.32 4.07
CA ILE A 118 1.07 8.63 4.54
C ILE A 118 -0.17 9.04 3.72
N GLY A 119 -1.26 9.40 4.38
CA GLY A 119 -2.48 9.86 3.71
C GLY A 119 -3.63 10.13 4.68
N GLY A 120 -4.85 10.06 4.19
CA GLY A 120 -6.09 10.13 4.97
C GLY A 120 -6.66 8.75 5.30
N GLY A 121 -7.95 8.70 5.71
CA GLY A 121 -8.70 7.45 5.90
C GLY A 121 -8.63 6.85 7.30
N ALA A 122 -8.27 7.64 8.34
CA ALA A 122 -8.16 7.17 9.72
C ALA A 122 -9.43 6.46 10.21
N LYS A 123 -10.61 6.94 9.81
CA LYS A 123 -11.90 6.35 10.23
C LYS A 123 -12.03 4.86 9.93
N TYR A 124 -11.43 4.35 8.84
CA TYR A 124 -11.50 2.93 8.47
C TYR A 124 -10.53 2.06 9.28
N LEU A 125 -9.43 2.64 9.76
CA LEU A 125 -8.51 1.95 10.66
C LEU A 125 -9.10 1.77 12.06
N HIS A 126 -10.12 2.55 12.44
CA HIS A 126 -10.85 2.37 13.70
C HIS A 126 -11.97 1.31 13.61
N GLN A 127 -12.21 0.70 12.45
CA GLN A 127 -13.11 -0.44 12.31
C GLN A 127 -12.51 -1.69 12.98
N THR A 128 -13.41 -2.54 13.52
CA THR A 128 -13.03 -3.76 14.25
C THR A 128 -12.78 -4.92 13.29
N VAL A 129 -11.64 -5.57 13.41
CA VAL A 129 -11.27 -6.81 12.71
C VAL A 129 -12.21 -7.94 13.17
N GLN A 130 -12.82 -8.65 12.21
CA GLN A 130 -13.84 -9.66 12.50
C GLN A 130 -13.29 -11.09 12.52
N GLY A 131 -12.13 -11.35 11.91
CA GLY A 131 -11.57 -12.69 11.80
C GLY A 131 -10.04 -12.72 11.87
N GLY A 132 -9.48 -13.92 11.99
CA GLY A 132 -8.03 -14.13 12.04
C GLY A 132 -7.37 -13.76 13.38
N GLU A 133 -6.03 -13.62 13.36
CA GLU A 133 -5.19 -13.44 14.54
C GLU A 133 -5.56 -12.21 15.39
N TYR A 134 -6.03 -11.14 14.75
CA TYR A 134 -6.33 -9.85 15.41
C TYR A 134 -7.83 -9.59 15.61
N ALA A 135 -8.68 -10.64 15.51
CA ALA A 135 -10.12 -10.50 15.70
C ALA A 135 -10.46 -9.80 17.04
N GLY A 136 -11.38 -8.83 16.97
CA GLY A 136 -11.80 -8.00 18.10
C GLY A 136 -10.96 -6.75 18.37
N MET A 137 -9.79 -6.59 17.72
CA MET A 137 -9.02 -5.34 17.76
C MET A 137 -9.52 -4.38 16.67
N THR A 138 -9.24 -3.08 16.82
CA THR A 138 -9.32 -2.17 15.67
C THR A 138 -8.13 -2.43 14.72
N VAL A 139 -8.29 -2.11 13.43
CA VAL A 139 -7.17 -2.20 12.48
C VAL A 139 -6.01 -1.29 12.91
N TRP A 140 -6.30 -0.15 13.56
CA TRP A 140 -5.31 0.75 14.15
C TRP A 140 -4.50 0.09 15.28
N ASP A 141 -5.17 -0.65 16.18
CA ASP A 141 -4.48 -1.38 17.24
C ASP A 141 -3.75 -2.61 16.70
N GLN A 142 -4.27 -3.24 15.64
CA GLN A 142 -3.55 -4.27 14.90
C GLN A 142 -2.23 -3.72 14.33
N ALA A 143 -2.24 -2.51 13.71
CA ALA A 143 -1.02 -1.89 13.19
C ALA A 143 0.04 -1.72 14.30
N LYS A 144 -0.37 -1.23 15.48
CA LYS A 144 0.52 -1.11 16.65
C LYS A 144 1.04 -2.47 17.12
N ALA A 145 0.17 -3.48 17.21
CA ALA A 145 0.56 -4.85 17.59
C ALA A 145 1.55 -5.46 16.58
N MET A 146 1.42 -5.12 15.29
CA MET A 146 2.35 -5.49 14.23
C MET A 146 3.65 -4.64 14.23
N GLY A 147 3.81 -3.70 15.16
CA GLY A 147 5.02 -2.91 15.34
C GLY A 147 5.17 -1.74 14.38
N TYR A 148 4.09 -1.16 13.89
CA TYR A 148 4.12 0.11 13.14
C TYR A 148 4.39 1.28 14.07
N GLU A 149 5.15 2.25 13.60
CA GLU A 149 5.16 3.61 14.14
C GLU A 149 3.94 4.34 13.56
N THR A 150 3.04 4.82 14.43
CA THR A 150 1.73 5.35 14.04
C THR A 150 1.59 6.82 14.40
N VAL A 151 1.13 7.63 13.43
CA VAL A 151 0.79 9.05 13.62
C VAL A 151 -0.64 9.27 13.15
N GLU A 152 -1.46 9.96 13.95
CA GLU A 152 -2.83 10.30 13.59
C GLU A 152 -3.11 11.79 13.80
N LYS A 153 -3.41 12.50 12.71
CA LYS A 153 -3.83 13.92 12.67
C LYS A 153 -2.89 14.88 13.43
N ASP A 154 -1.60 14.55 13.46
CA ASP A 154 -0.58 15.34 14.16
C ASP A 154 0.57 15.69 13.20
N VAL A 155 0.53 16.93 12.70
CA VAL A 155 1.52 17.47 11.76
C VAL A 155 2.91 17.60 12.41
N ASP A 156 2.97 17.92 13.70
CA ASP A 156 4.24 18.05 14.41
C ASP A 156 4.89 16.68 14.62
N ALA A 157 4.10 15.67 14.99
CA ALA A 157 4.56 14.29 15.09
C ALA A 157 5.04 13.76 13.73
N LEU A 158 4.29 13.98 12.63
CA LEU A 158 4.73 13.61 11.28
C LEU A 158 6.09 14.24 10.94
N ASN A 159 6.25 15.54 11.18
CA ASN A 159 7.50 16.24 10.88
C ASN A 159 8.67 15.76 11.75
N ALA A 160 8.40 15.31 12.98
CA ALA A 160 9.41 14.80 13.91
C ALA A 160 9.86 13.36 13.61
N LEU A 161 9.14 12.58 12.79
CA LEU A 161 9.48 11.20 12.49
C LEU A 161 10.92 11.06 11.99
N GLN A 162 11.60 10.04 12.52
CA GLN A 162 12.89 9.55 12.06
C GLN A 162 12.77 8.03 11.86
N TYR A 163 13.56 7.47 10.95
CA TYR A 163 13.60 6.02 10.77
C TYR A 163 14.16 5.33 12.03
N ASP A 164 13.38 4.43 12.60
CA ASP A 164 13.73 3.66 13.82
C ASP A 164 13.70 2.14 13.61
N GLY A 165 13.60 1.70 12.37
CA GLY A 165 13.51 0.26 12.01
C GLY A 165 12.08 -0.25 11.90
N LYS A 166 11.07 0.60 12.14
CA LYS A 166 9.66 0.25 12.01
C LYS A 166 9.04 0.84 10.74
N PRO A 167 8.03 0.20 10.17
CA PRO A 167 7.21 0.85 9.15
C PRO A 167 6.38 1.96 9.75
N VAL A 168 6.17 3.02 8.99
CA VAL A 168 5.39 4.21 9.37
C VAL A 168 4.00 4.15 8.76
N LEU A 169 2.98 4.40 9.59
CA LEU A 169 1.59 4.61 9.18
C LEU A 169 1.11 5.96 9.72
N ALA A 170 1.05 6.99 8.87
CA ALA A 170 0.65 8.34 9.24
C ALA A 170 -0.66 8.74 8.55
N LEU A 171 -1.73 8.88 9.34
CA LEU A 171 -3.07 9.22 8.88
C LEU A 171 -3.42 10.63 9.28
N MET A 172 -3.42 11.54 8.31
CA MET A 172 -3.50 12.99 8.55
C MET A 172 -4.94 13.52 8.56
N ALA A 173 -5.93 12.68 8.17
CA ALA A 173 -7.36 13.03 8.19
C ALA A 173 -8.22 11.77 8.40
N ASP A 174 -9.47 11.96 8.85
CA ASP A 174 -10.46 10.87 8.95
C ASP A 174 -10.88 10.36 7.56
N GLY A 175 -11.05 11.27 6.62
CA GLY A 175 -11.33 11.01 5.20
C GLY A 175 -10.18 11.48 4.31
N ASN A 176 -10.51 12.12 3.16
CA ASN A 176 -9.53 12.78 2.32
C ASN A 176 -8.93 14.01 3.02
N LEU A 177 -7.72 14.41 2.64
CA LEU A 177 -7.10 15.64 3.10
C LEU A 177 -7.87 16.86 2.52
N GLN A 178 -7.80 18.00 3.23
CA GLN A 178 -8.36 19.25 2.77
C GLN A 178 -7.57 19.81 1.59
N THR A 179 -8.29 20.36 0.59
CA THR A 179 -7.69 20.92 -0.62
C THR A 179 -6.92 22.21 -0.34
N GLN A 180 -5.88 22.48 -1.15
CA GLN A 180 -5.07 23.71 -1.03
C GLN A 180 -5.91 24.97 -1.20
N PHE A 181 -6.83 25.01 -2.16
CA PHE A 181 -7.70 26.15 -2.36
C PHE A 181 -9.13 25.87 -1.89
N ALA A 182 -9.76 26.91 -1.36
CA ALA A 182 -11.15 26.89 -0.99
C ALA A 182 -12.06 26.57 -2.20
N PRO A 183 -13.19 25.87 -1.99
CA PRO A 183 -14.05 25.44 -3.09
C PRO A 183 -14.61 26.58 -3.94
N SER A 184 -14.75 26.33 -5.23
CA SER A 184 -15.52 27.15 -6.18
C SER A 184 -16.71 26.35 -6.72
N VAL A 185 -17.75 27.05 -7.17
CA VAL A 185 -18.95 26.43 -7.72
C VAL A 185 -19.05 26.78 -9.21
N ALA A 186 -19.13 25.76 -10.06
CA ALA A 186 -19.42 25.92 -11.47
C ALA A 186 -20.92 26.25 -11.68
N THR A 187 -21.20 27.11 -12.64
CA THR A 187 -22.56 27.55 -12.95
C THR A 187 -22.87 27.40 -14.43
N LYS A 188 -24.16 27.34 -14.77
CA LYS A 188 -24.63 27.45 -16.13
C LYS A 188 -24.49 28.92 -16.61
N LYS A 189 -24.08 29.11 -17.87
CA LYS A 189 -24.07 30.44 -18.49
C LYS A 189 -25.46 31.04 -18.45
N ASP A 190 -25.59 32.23 -17.88
CA ASP A 190 -26.81 33.06 -17.92
C ASP A 190 -26.63 34.17 -18.95
N PRO A 191 -27.33 34.12 -20.12
CA PRO A 191 -27.17 35.14 -21.15
C PRO A 191 -27.60 36.55 -20.72
N ALA A 192 -28.37 36.66 -19.63
CA ALA A 192 -28.87 37.92 -19.09
C ALA A 192 -27.94 38.56 -18.06
N LYS A 193 -26.85 37.87 -17.67
CA LYS A 193 -25.89 38.34 -16.67
C LYS A 193 -24.49 38.41 -17.25
N ASP A 194 -23.75 39.41 -16.80
CA ASP A 194 -22.31 39.46 -17.05
C ASP A 194 -21.59 38.30 -16.36
N GLU A 195 -20.48 37.86 -16.95
CA GLU A 195 -19.58 36.91 -16.29
C GLU A 195 -19.14 37.44 -14.93
N ASN A 196 -19.12 36.57 -13.93
CA ASN A 196 -18.64 36.90 -12.59
C ASN A 196 -17.33 36.12 -12.31
N PRO A 197 -16.17 36.62 -12.76
CA PRO A 197 -14.90 35.92 -12.56
C PRO A 197 -14.52 35.90 -11.09
N ILE A 198 -14.11 34.71 -10.59
CA ILE A 198 -13.66 34.51 -9.22
C ILE A 198 -12.14 34.34 -9.17
N THR A 199 -11.54 34.71 -8.04
CA THR A 199 -10.14 34.44 -7.76
C THR A 199 -10.07 33.36 -6.66
N CYS A 200 -9.32 32.30 -6.90
CA CYS A 200 -9.14 31.25 -5.91
C CYS A 200 -8.37 31.78 -4.70
N SER A 201 -8.73 31.31 -3.53
CA SER A 201 -8.08 31.65 -2.25
C SER A 201 -7.65 30.37 -1.53
N THR A 202 -6.57 30.47 -0.74
CA THR A 202 -6.09 29.35 0.07
C THR A 202 -7.17 28.91 1.07
N ASN A 203 -7.37 27.60 1.17
CA ASN A 203 -8.21 27.02 2.21
C ASN A 203 -7.52 27.14 3.57
N PRO A 204 -8.15 27.77 4.58
CA PRO A 204 -7.55 27.93 5.89
C PRO A 204 -7.25 26.59 6.58
N ASP A 205 -8.00 25.53 6.25
CA ASP A 205 -7.86 24.20 6.85
C ASP A 205 -6.89 23.28 6.09
N TRP A 206 -6.26 23.79 5.02
CA TRP A 206 -5.26 23.03 4.28
C TRP A 206 -4.04 22.71 5.14
N LEU A 207 -3.63 21.44 5.15
CA LEU A 207 -2.48 20.98 5.96
C LEU A 207 -1.13 21.57 5.51
N GLY A 208 -1.04 22.14 4.33
CA GLY A 208 0.11 22.90 3.86
C GLY A 208 0.26 24.27 4.50
N ASN A 209 -0.74 24.77 5.23
CA ASN A 209 -0.59 25.98 6.04
C ASN A 209 0.29 25.66 7.24
N LYS A 210 1.32 26.50 7.45
CA LYS A 210 2.22 26.31 8.59
C LYS A 210 1.48 26.53 9.91
N ASN A 211 1.61 25.58 10.82
CA ASN A 211 1.11 25.71 12.18
C ASN A 211 1.98 26.64 13.04
N ALA A 212 1.67 26.78 14.33
CA ALA A 212 2.41 27.65 15.28
C ALA A 212 3.90 27.28 15.41
N ASN A 213 4.27 26.04 15.13
CA ASN A 213 5.65 25.53 15.17
C ASN A 213 6.38 25.68 13.83
N GLY A 214 5.69 26.21 12.80
CA GLY A 214 6.23 26.35 11.44
C GLY A 214 6.18 25.07 10.59
N ASN A 215 5.56 24.01 11.11
CA ASN A 215 5.39 22.73 10.43
C ASN A 215 4.12 22.71 9.55
N SER A 216 4.19 21.99 8.46
CA SER A 216 3.08 21.74 7.52
C SER A 216 3.12 20.30 7.01
N ALA A 217 2.04 19.87 6.38
CA ALA A 217 1.90 18.55 5.76
C ALA A 217 1.16 18.67 4.43
N SER A 218 1.67 19.52 3.51
CA SER A 218 1.29 19.51 2.11
C SER A 218 1.73 18.19 1.45
N LEU A 219 1.22 17.89 0.26
CA LEU A 219 1.71 16.72 -0.49
C LEU A 219 3.23 16.78 -0.70
N ALA A 220 3.77 17.99 -0.93
CA ALA A 220 5.22 18.22 -1.02
C ALA A 220 5.97 17.86 0.27
N ASP A 221 5.43 18.25 1.44
CA ASP A 221 6.06 17.96 2.74
C ASP A 221 5.98 16.47 3.08
N MET A 222 4.82 15.83 2.82
CA MET A 222 4.65 14.40 2.99
C MET A 222 5.58 13.59 2.06
N THR A 223 5.76 14.06 0.82
CA THR A 223 6.70 13.45 -0.15
C THR A 223 8.15 13.55 0.34
N ARG A 224 8.60 14.72 0.79
CA ARG A 224 9.94 14.89 1.38
C ARG A 224 10.14 13.96 2.56
N LYS A 225 9.17 13.91 3.48
CA LYS A 225 9.23 13.04 4.66
C LYS A 225 9.32 11.57 4.27
N ALA A 226 8.53 11.12 3.30
CA ALA A 226 8.57 9.75 2.80
C ALA A 226 9.95 9.41 2.21
N ILE A 227 10.52 10.28 1.37
CA ILE A 227 11.86 10.07 0.80
C ILE A 227 12.92 10.02 1.90
N ASP A 228 12.89 10.96 2.87
CA ASP A 228 13.83 10.97 4.00
C ASP A 228 13.81 9.65 4.80
N LEU A 229 12.61 9.10 5.06
CA LEU A 229 12.47 7.83 5.77
C LEU A 229 12.93 6.63 4.93
N LEU A 230 12.64 6.63 3.64
CA LEU A 230 13.06 5.56 2.72
C LEU A 230 14.58 5.57 2.49
N GLU A 231 15.20 6.74 2.37
CA GLU A 231 16.66 6.88 2.26
C GLU A 231 17.38 6.52 3.57
N ALA A 232 16.75 6.76 4.73
CA ALA A 232 17.29 6.33 6.02
C ALA A 232 17.11 4.83 6.30
N ASN A 233 16.23 4.13 5.57
CA ASN A 233 16.03 2.69 5.68
C ASN A 233 17.24 1.94 5.09
N PRO A 234 17.85 0.96 5.80
CA PRO A 234 18.98 0.18 5.28
C PRO A 234 18.72 -0.51 3.92
N ASN A 235 17.48 -0.95 3.67
CA ASN A 235 17.09 -1.49 2.37
C ASN A 235 17.08 -0.41 1.29
N GLY A 236 16.58 0.80 1.62
CA GLY A 236 16.60 1.95 0.74
C GLY A 236 18.02 2.36 0.36
N GLN A 237 18.92 2.40 1.35
CA GLN A 237 20.34 2.72 1.13
C GLN A 237 21.07 1.68 0.27
N SER A 238 20.77 0.40 0.48
CA SER A 238 21.52 -0.71 -0.15
C SER A 238 20.95 -1.11 -1.51
N ASN A 239 19.63 -1.07 -1.65
CA ASN A 239 18.91 -1.63 -2.80
C ASN A 239 18.01 -0.62 -3.51
N GLY A 240 17.92 0.62 -3.00
CA GLY A 240 16.98 1.62 -3.48
C GLY A 240 15.54 1.41 -2.99
N PHE A 241 14.64 2.23 -3.47
CA PHE A 241 13.24 2.22 -3.03
C PHE A 241 12.25 2.37 -4.20
N PHE A 242 11.00 1.97 -3.93
CA PHE A 242 9.82 2.28 -4.73
C PHE A 242 8.91 3.21 -3.92
N LEU A 243 8.49 4.32 -4.50
CA LEU A 243 7.57 5.28 -3.89
C LEU A 243 6.49 5.70 -4.90
N GLN A 244 5.21 5.56 -4.52
CA GLN A 244 4.10 6.18 -5.22
C GLN A 244 3.65 7.42 -4.45
N VAL A 245 3.42 8.51 -5.18
CA VAL A 245 2.88 9.78 -4.65
C VAL A 245 1.68 10.18 -5.48
N GLU A 246 0.57 10.50 -4.84
CA GLU A 246 -0.69 10.80 -5.50
C GLU A 246 -1.29 12.13 -5.05
N GLY A 247 -1.58 13.01 -6.01
CA GLY A 247 -2.45 14.16 -5.86
C GLY A 247 -3.90 13.78 -6.16
N ALA A 248 -4.52 12.98 -5.29
CA ALA A 248 -5.81 12.34 -5.51
C ALA A 248 -6.98 13.32 -5.67
N SER A 249 -6.89 14.47 -5.00
CA SER A 249 -8.01 15.42 -5.00
C SER A 249 -8.12 16.25 -6.26
N ILE A 250 -7.22 16.11 -7.24
CA ILE A 250 -7.41 16.66 -8.59
C ILE A 250 -8.68 16.05 -9.19
N ASP A 251 -8.76 14.71 -9.22
CA ASP A 251 -9.92 13.94 -9.68
C ASP A 251 -11.19 14.27 -8.88
N LYS A 252 -11.10 14.24 -7.54
CA LYS A 252 -12.26 14.51 -6.67
C LYS A 252 -12.85 15.90 -6.87
N GLN A 253 -12.01 16.90 -7.14
CA GLN A 253 -12.47 18.25 -7.42
C GLN A 253 -13.00 18.40 -8.85
N ASP A 254 -12.52 17.60 -9.80
CA ASP A 254 -13.12 17.46 -11.12
C ASP A 254 -14.54 16.88 -11.02
N HIS A 255 -14.74 15.81 -10.27
CA HIS A 255 -16.06 15.23 -9.99
C HIS A 255 -17.05 16.27 -9.42
N ASN A 256 -16.55 17.18 -8.59
CA ASN A 256 -17.34 18.24 -7.96
C ASN A 256 -17.47 19.51 -8.83
N ALA A 257 -16.95 19.54 -10.05
CA ALA A 257 -16.88 20.73 -10.89
C ALA A 257 -16.27 21.95 -10.15
N ASN A 258 -15.27 21.71 -9.30
CA ASN A 258 -14.63 22.69 -8.44
C ASN A 258 -13.27 23.14 -9.01
N ALA A 259 -13.29 24.17 -9.86
CA ALA A 259 -12.10 24.64 -10.56
C ALA A 259 -10.97 25.12 -9.62
N CYS A 260 -11.30 25.82 -8.52
CA CYS A 260 -10.28 26.27 -7.58
C CYS A 260 -9.64 25.09 -6.84
N GLY A 261 -10.44 24.12 -6.38
CA GLY A 261 -9.92 22.92 -5.74
C GLY A 261 -8.99 22.13 -6.69
N GLN A 262 -9.44 21.87 -7.92
CA GLN A 262 -8.66 21.16 -8.93
C GLN A 262 -7.31 21.85 -9.21
N ILE A 263 -7.29 23.18 -9.39
CA ILE A 263 -6.06 23.95 -9.64
C ILE A 263 -5.13 23.90 -8.43
N GLY A 264 -5.69 24.04 -7.20
CA GLY A 264 -4.90 23.99 -5.98
C GLY A 264 -4.21 22.65 -5.78
N GLU A 265 -4.93 21.55 -6.03
CA GLU A 265 -4.38 20.21 -5.91
C GLU A 265 -3.33 19.90 -7.00
N THR A 266 -3.52 20.45 -8.22
CA THR A 266 -2.50 20.36 -9.28
C THR A 266 -1.23 21.12 -8.91
N ASP A 267 -1.35 22.30 -8.30
CA ASP A 267 -0.24 23.09 -7.78
C ASP A 267 0.49 22.39 -6.62
N ASP A 268 -0.24 21.71 -5.74
CA ASP A 268 0.38 20.92 -4.65
C ASP A 268 1.12 19.68 -5.18
N LEU A 269 0.57 19.01 -6.21
CA LEU A 269 1.27 17.93 -6.92
C LEU A 269 2.54 18.42 -7.62
N ASP A 270 2.50 19.57 -8.30
CA ASP A 270 3.69 20.16 -8.94
C ASP A 270 4.79 20.45 -7.91
N LYS A 271 4.42 20.98 -6.74
CA LYS A 271 5.33 21.17 -5.62
C LYS A 271 5.89 19.86 -5.07
N ALA A 272 5.08 18.79 -5.04
CA ALA A 272 5.54 17.47 -4.62
C ALA A 272 6.55 16.87 -5.61
N ILE A 273 6.31 17.05 -6.92
CA ILE A 273 7.27 16.66 -7.97
C ILE A 273 8.58 17.44 -7.79
N SER A 274 8.52 18.76 -7.60
CA SER A 274 9.69 19.59 -7.33
C SER A 274 10.43 19.12 -6.08
N ALA A 275 9.72 18.79 -5.02
CA ALA A 275 10.30 18.26 -3.78
C ALA A 275 11.03 16.92 -3.99
N ALA A 276 10.48 16.04 -4.82
CA ALA A 276 11.13 14.78 -5.17
C ALA A 276 12.40 15.02 -6.01
N LEU A 277 12.32 15.90 -7.01
CA LEU A 277 13.47 16.27 -7.86
C LEU A 277 14.64 16.88 -7.08
N ASP A 278 14.34 17.65 -6.02
CA ASP A 278 15.35 18.24 -5.13
C ASP A 278 16.05 17.21 -4.23
N LYS A 279 15.45 16.03 -4.05
CA LYS A 279 15.91 14.99 -3.14
C LYS A 279 16.69 13.88 -3.82
N VAL A 280 16.32 13.49 -5.04
CA VAL A 280 16.84 12.28 -5.68
C VAL A 280 17.87 12.61 -6.77
N ASP A 281 18.80 11.67 -7.01
CA ASP A 281 19.72 11.74 -8.15
C ASP A 281 19.06 11.10 -9.39
N LEU A 282 18.77 11.91 -10.41
CA LEU A 282 18.21 11.45 -11.69
C LEU A 282 19.15 10.57 -12.51
N ASN A 283 20.41 10.39 -12.13
CA ASN A 283 21.27 9.38 -12.73
C ASN A 283 20.94 7.96 -12.23
N GLU A 284 20.29 7.85 -11.06
CA GLU A 284 19.99 6.59 -10.39
C GLU A 284 18.49 6.39 -10.17
N THR A 285 17.67 7.45 -10.19
CA THR A 285 16.23 7.41 -9.89
C THR A 285 15.39 7.71 -11.13
N LEU A 286 14.44 6.83 -11.45
CA LEU A 286 13.40 7.09 -12.43
C LEU A 286 12.22 7.79 -11.75
N ILE A 287 11.83 8.96 -12.24
CA ILE A 287 10.56 9.62 -11.90
C ILE A 287 9.63 9.51 -13.11
N ILE A 288 8.40 9.07 -12.89
CA ILE A 288 7.31 9.07 -13.87
C ILE A 288 6.18 9.94 -13.33
N VAL A 289 5.67 10.83 -14.14
CA VAL A 289 4.51 11.68 -13.84
C VAL A 289 3.43 11.41 -14.88
N THR A 290 2.25 11.00 -14.42
CA THR A 290 1.08 10.72 -15.27
C THR A 290 -0.20 10.89 -14.48
N ALA A 291 -1.35 10.86 -15.14
CA ALA A 291 -2.64 10.62 -14.51
C ALA A 291 -3.10 9.18 -14.79
N ASP A 292 -4.05 8.69 -14.02
CA ASP A 292 -4.63 7.35 -14.14
C ASP A 292 -5.73 7.29 -15.20
N HIS A 293 -6.49 8.38 -15.39
CA HIS A 293 -7.49 8.58 -16.44
C HIS A 293 -7.65 10.06 -16.75
N ALA A 294 -8.33 10.36 -17.85
CA ALA A 294 -8.76 11.72 -18.17
C ALA A 294 -10.09 12.02 -17.47
N HIS A 295 -10.41 13.31 -17.36
CA HIS A 295 -11.60 13.79 -16.71
C HIS A 295 -12.35 14.82 -17.57
N THR A 296 -13.42 15.35 -16.99
CA THR A 296 -14.44 16.23 -17.62
C THR A 296 -13.96 17.63 -17.96
N SER A 297 -12.98 18.17 -17.19
CA SER A 297 -12.60 19.58 -17.26
C SER A 297 -11.86 19.94 -18.55
N GLN A 298 -12.21 21.11 -19.11
CA GLN A 298 -11.58 21.67 -20.30
C GLN A 298 -11.38 23.17 -20.12
N ILE A 299 -10.22 23.68 -20.50
CA ILE A 299 -9.98 25.12 -20.64
C ILE A 299 -10.57 25.54 -22.00
N VAL A 300 -11.53 26.46 -21.97
CA VAL A 300 -12.24 26.95 -23.14
C VAL A 300 -12.17 28.48 -23.22
N GLU A 301 -12.39 29.04 -24.41
CA GLU A 301 -12.30 30.49 -24.64
C GLU A 301 -13.43 31.25 -23.93
N GLU A 302 -14.67 30.72 -23.99
CA GLU A 302 -15.85 31.33 -23.41
C GLU A 302 -16.73 30.32 -22.66
N GLN A 303 -17.59 30.80 -21.74
CA GLN A 303 -18.57 29.95 -21.09
C GLN A 303 -19.50 29.29 -22.10
N PRO A 304 -19.58 27.95 -22.14
CA PRO A 304 -20.47 27.25 -23.05
C PRO A 304 -21.92 27.27 -22.53
N ASN A 305 -22.88 27.17 -23.46
CA ASN A 305 -24.30 27.07 -23.12
C ASN A 305 -24.72 25.63 -22.71
N TYR A 306 -23.89 24.65 -22.99
CA TYR A 306 -24.19 23.21 -22.86
C TYR A 306 -23.51 22.53 -21.67
N ALA A 307 -22.67 23.24 -20.91
CA ALA A 307 -21.95 22.68 -19.79
C ALA A 307 -21.91 23.65 -18.61
N LEU A 308 -21.72 23.09 -17.40
CA LEU A 308 -21.33 23.92 -16.26
C LEU A 308 -19.93 24.49 -16.51
N SER A 309 -19.65 25.66 -15.98
CA SER A 309 -18.34 26.29 -16.10
C SER A 309 -18.04 27.26 -14.98
N THR A 310 -16.77 27.53 -14.77
CA THR A 310 -16.26 28.55 -13.83
C THR A 310 -15.36 29.50 -14.60
N VAL A 311 -15.60 30.81 -14.52
CA VAL A 311 -14.65 31.82 -15.00
C VAL A 311 -13.74 32.23 -13.85
N LEU A 312 -12.47 31.97 -14.01
CA LEU A 312 -11.42 32.32 -13.05
C LEU A 312 -10.74 33.61 -13.48
N LYS A 313 -10.22 34.34 -12.49
CA LYS A 313 -9.40 35.54 -12.70
C LYS A 313 -8.03 35.32 -12.01
N SER A 314 -6.98 35.42 -12.79
CA SER A 314 -5.62 35.38 -12.29
C SER A 314 -5.36 36.54 -11.30
N PRO A 315 -4.82 36.28 -10.11
CA PRO A 315 -4.47 37.34 -9.16
C PRO A 315 -3.23 38.15 -9.60
N VAL A 316 -2.45 37.63 -10.56
CA VAL A 316 -1.17 38.24 -10.97
C VAL A 316 -1.41 39.32 -12.03
N ASP A 317 -2.13 39.01 -13.06
CA ASP A 317 -2.30 39.89 -14.23
C ASP A 317 -3.80 40.19 -14.59
N GLY A 318 -4.74 39.57 -13.86
CA GLY A 318 -6.17 39.73 -14.10
C GLY A 318 -6.69 38.97 -15.33
N ALA A 319 -5.85 38.12 -15.95
CA ALA A 319 -6.26 37.28 -17.08
C ALA A 319 -7.40 36.35 -16.68
N LYS A 320 -8.34 36.10 -17.61
CA LYS A 320 -9.45 35.18 -17.40
C LYS A 320 -9.11 33.81 -17.95
N ILE A 321 -9.54 32.77 -17.23
CA ILE A 321 -9.52 31.39 -17.67
C ILE A 321 -10.90 30.79 -17.42
N THR A 322 -11.52 30.22 -18.45
CA THR A 322 -12.80 29.53 -18.33
C THR A 322 -12.56 28.03 -18.30
N VAL A 323 -13.03 27.39 -17.23
CA VAL A 323 -13.01 25.90 -17.08
C VAL A 323 -14.44 25.41 -17.27
N ALA A 324 -14.65 24.55 -18.25
CA ALA A 324 -15.93 23.92 -18.56
C ALA A 324 -15.91 22.43 -18.23
N TYR A 325 -17.07 21.88 -17.86
CA TYR A 325 -17.25 20.49 -17.42
C TYR A 325 -18.16 19.75 -18.39
N GLY A 326 -17.58 19.11 -19.40
CA GLY A 326 -18.29 18.53 -20.54
C GLY A 326 -19.17 17.32 -20.25
N THR A 327 -19.00 16.68 -19.08
CA THR A 327 -19.81 15.52 -18.66
C THR A 327 -20.90 15.87 -17.65
N SER A 328 -21.23 17.16 -17.50
CA SER A 328 -22.30 17.60 -16.60
C SER A 328 -23.61 16.89 -16.93
N PRO A 329 -24.30 16.24 -15.95
CA PRO A 329 -25.58 15.57 -16.21
C PRO A 329 -26.68 16.56 -16.58
N ASP A 330 -27.60 16.15 -17.45
CA ASP A 330 -28.74 16.99 -17.90
C ASP A 330 -29.60 17.50 -16.73
N GLN A 331 -29.69 16.78 -15.64
CA GLN A 331 -30.45 17.16 -14.44
C GLN A 331 -29.89 18.41 -13.74
N MET A 332 -28.58 18.69 -13.88
CA MET A 332 -27.97 19.90 -13.36
C MET A 332 -28.46 21.17 -14.12
N TYR A 333 -29.07 21.02 -15.29
CA TYR A 333 -29.59 22.11 -16.10
C TYR A 333 -31.08 22.42 -15.82
N ALA A 334 -31.79 21.54 -15.11
CA ALA A 334 -33.24 21.61 -14.98
C ALA A 334 -33.71 22.59 -13.90
N ASN A 335 -32.87 23.00 -12.97
CA ASN A 335 -33.23 23.90 -11.88
C ASN A 335 -32.43 25.19 -11.96
N ASP A 336 -33.12 26.33 -11.92
CA ASP A 336 -32.54 27.70 -11.92
C ASP A 336 -31.74 28.01 -10.62
N ASP A 337 -31.82 27.16 -9.62
CA ASP A 337 -31.03 27.28 -8.40
C ASP A 337 -29.64 26.65 -8.62
N ALA A 338 -28.59 27.25 -8.05
CA ALA A 338 -27.26 26.71 -8.07
C ALA A 338 -27.29 25.26 -7.54
N PRO A 339 -26.65 24.29 -8.23
CA PRO A 339 -26.71 22.91 -7.83
C PRO A 339 -26.19 22.79 -6.39
N LYS A 340 -27.02 22.25 -5.51
CA LYS A 340 -26.60 21.82 -4.19
C LYS A 340 -25.91 20.47 -4.38
N PHE A 341 -24.59 20.48 -4.47
CA PHE A 341 -23.78 19.28 -4.71
C PHE A 341 -23.99 18.20 -3.66
N ASP A 342 -24.48 18.55 -2.47
CA ASP A 342 -24.79 17.64 -1.37
C ASP A 342 -26.10 16.84 -1.59
N GLU A 343 -26.93 17.20 -2.57
CA GLU A 343 -28.26 16.61 -2.79
C GLU A 343 -28.39 15.86 -4.13
N VAL A 344 -27.34 15.85 -4.97
CA VAL A 344 -27.40 15.24 -6.32
C VAL A 344 -26.42 14.07 -6.40
N GLU A 345 -26.94 12.88 -6.64
CA GLU A 345 -26.14 11.66 -6.95
C GLU A 345 -25.36 11.77 -8.29
N SER A 346 -25.16 12.97 -8.82
CA SER A 346 -24.58 13.23 -10.13
C SER A 346 -23.26 13.95 -10.00
N SER A 347 -22.15 13.18 -9.90
CA SER A 347 -20.80 13.71 -10.07
C SER A 347 -20.45 13.81 -11.57
N MET A 348 -19.51 14.71 -11.92
CA MET A 348 -18.89 14.72 -13.26
C MET A 348 -18.19 13.39 -13.51
N SER A 349 -18.13 12.95 -14.76
CA SER A 349 -17.59 11.65 -15.14
C SER A 349 -16.18 11.73 -15.73
N HIS A 350 -15.43 10.66 -15.61
CA HIS A 350 -14.20 10.45 -16.36
C HIS A 350 -14.44 10.48 -17.87
N THR A 351 -13.38 10.68 -18.65
CA THR A 351 -13.43 10.61 -20.13
C THR A 351 -12.37 9.64 -20.65
N GLY A 352 -12.62 9.05 -21.82
CA GLY A 352 -11.74 8.09 -22.47
C GLY A 352 -10.60 8.72 -23.29
N THR A 353 -10.15 9.90 -22.94
CA THR A 353 -9.09 10.62 -23.65
C THR A 353 -7.71 10.08 -23.29
N GLN A 354 -6.76 10.13 -24.23
CA GLN A 354 -5.36 9.83 -23.96
C GLN A 354 -4.77 10.84 -22.97
N LEU A 355 -3.87 10.34 -22.13
CA LEU A 355 -3.20 11.12 -21.08
C LEU A 355 -1.75 11.43 -21.46
N ARG A 356 -1.23 12.48 -20.89
CA ARG A 356 0.20 12.75 -20.90
C ARG A 356 0.91 11.89 -19.89
N ILE A 357 2.09 11.40 -20.30
CA ILE A 357 3.07 10.78 -19.42
C ILE A 357 4.43 11.44 -19.67
N ALA A 358 5.14 11.73 -18.59
CA ALA A 358 6.49 12.27 -18.62
C ALA A 358 7.38 11.48 -17.69
N ALA A 359 8.64 11.31 -18.05
CA ALA A 359 9.59 10.63 -17.19
C ALA A 359 11.00 11.26 -17.31
N SER A 360 11.77 11.12 -16.24
CA SER A 360 13.18 11.48 -16.17
C SER A 360 13.95 10.42 -15.39
N GLY A 361 15.20 10.18 -15.78
CA GLY A 361 16.06 9.18 -15.14
C GLY A 361 16.22 7.88 -15.93
N PRO A 362 16.78 6.82 -15.32
CA PRO A 362 17.01 5.53 -15.96
C PRO A 362 15.72 4.89 -16.46
N GLY A 363 15.63 4.55 -17.74
CA GLY A 363 14.42 3.93 -18.32
C GLY A 363 13.36 4.92 -18.82
N ALA A 364 13.55 6.24 -18.65
CA ALA A 364 12.60 7.28 -19.07
C ALA A 364 12.20 7.20 -20.56
N GLN A 365 13.09 6.74 -21.44
CA GLN A 365 12.79 6.57 -22.86
C GLN A 365 11.68 5.54 -23.16
N ARG A 366 11.31 4.70 -22.20
CA ARG A 366 10.27 3.67 -22.37
C ARG A 366 8.85 4.24 -22.39
N VAL A 367 8.65 5.47 -21.88
CA VAL A 367 7.35 6.15 -21.91
C VAL A 367 7.17 7.04 -23.13
N ASN A 368 8.11 7.04 -24.09
CA ASN A 368 8.00 7.85 -25.30
C ASN A 368 6.98 7.27 -26.28
N GLY A 369 6.18 8.13 -26.88
CA GLY A 369 5.16 7.76 -27.86
C GLY A 369 3.84 7.39 -27.21
N LEU A 370 3.07 6.52 -27.87
CA LEU A 370 1.83 5.96 -27.33
C LEU A 370 2.15 4.63 -26.63
N THR A 371 1.87 4.57 -25.33
CA THR A 371 2.08 3.39 -24.49
C THR A 371 0.76 2.96 -23.86
N ASP A 372 0.65 1.70 -23.45
CA ASP A 372 -0.45 1.22 -22.64
C ASP A 372 -0.14 1.46 -21.14
N GLN A 373 -1.16 1.61 -20.31
CA GLN A 373 -0.94 1.79 -18.86
C GLN A 373 -0.20 0.60 -18.23
N THR A 374 -0.41 -0.62 -18.73
CA THR A 374 0.34 -1.80 -18.28
C THR A 374 1.82 -1.74 -18.61
N ASP A 375 2.25 -0.98 -19.63
CA ASP A 375 3.67 -0.81 -19.95
C ASP A 375 4.43 -0.07 -18.83
N ASN A 376 3.73 0.72 -18.01
CA ASN A 376 4.31 1.40 -16.86
C ASN A 376 4.81 0.40 -15.81
N PHE A 377 4.05 -0.68 -15.55
CA PHE A 377 4.51 -1.77 -14.69
C PHE A 377 5.87 -2.31 -15.15
N TYR A 378 5.98 -2.68 -16.42
CA TYR A 378 7.22 -3.23 -16.96
C TYR A 378 8.36 -2.22 -16.99
N THR A 379 8.06 -0.94 -17.19
CA THR A 379 9.05 0.15 -17.13
C THR A 379 9.61 0.30 -15.72
N ILE A 380 8.75 0.35 -14.71
CA ILE A 380 9.11 0.46 -13.30
C ILE A 380 9.83 -0.82 -12.84
N ALA A 381 9.24 -1.99 -13.07
CA ALA A 381 9.79 -3.26 -12.63
C ALA A 381 11.19 -3.51 -13.21
N LYS A 382 11.41 -3.23 -14.51
CA LYS A 382 12.73 -3.36 -15.15
C LYS A 382 13.76 -2.38 -14.60
N THR A 383 13.35 -1.15 -14.28
CA THR A 383 14.25 -0.15 -13.69
C THR A 383 14.68 -0.56 -12.29
N LEU A 384 13.76 -1.14 -11.53
CA LEU A 384 14.00 -1.64 -10.18
C LEU A 384 14.60 -3.06 -10.13
N GLY A 385 14.66 -3.79 -11.25
CA GLY A 385 15.15 -5.16 -11.29
C GLY A 385 14.22 -6.16 -10.61
N LEU A 386 12.90 -5.95 -10.71
CA LEU A 386 11.87 -6.81 -10.11
C LEU A 386 11.51 -7.99 -11.02
N ALA A 387 10.98 -9.06 -10.41
CA ALA A 387 10.37 -10.18 -11.11
C ALA A 387 9.16 -9.72 -11.94
N THR A 388 9.01 -10.29 -13.15
CA THR A 388 7.93 -9.93 -14.09
C THR A 388 7.32 -11.14 -14.82
N THR A 389 7.85 -12.33 -14.58
CA THR A 389 7.41 -13.56 -15.23
C THR A 389 6.98 -14.61 -14.21
N ALA A 390 6.14 -15.56 -14.64
CA ALA A 390 5.67 -16.64 -13.80
C ALA A 390 6.82 -17.48 -13.20
N ASP A 391 7.88 -17.73 -13.96
CA ASP A 391 9.05 -18.48 -13.48
C ASP A 391 9.82 -17.68 -12.41
N GLU A 392 9.95 -16.35 -12.58
CA GLU A 392 10.59 -15.48 -11.58
C GLU A 392 9.75 -15.45 -10.30
N TYR A 393 8.40 -15.34 -10.38
CA TYR A 393 7.52 -15.41 -9.21
C TYR A 393 7.67 -16.75 -8.49
N LYS A 394 7.69 -17.86 -9.24
CA LYS A 394 7.91 -19.20 -8.66
C LYS A 394 9.24 -19.30 -7.94
N ASN A 395 10.29 -18.67 -8.47
CA ASN A 395 11.60 -18.62 -7.82
C ASN A 395 11.56 -17.82 -6.50
N LEU A 396 10.75 -16.74 -6.40
CA LEU A 396 10.56 -15.99 -5.15
C LEU A 396 9.87 -16.84 -4.07
N SER A 397 9.06 -17.82 -4.45
CA SER A 397 8.37 -18.76 -3.54
C SER A 397 9.11 -20.11 -3.37
N ALA A 398 10.25 -20.33 -4.03
CA ALA A 398 10.99 -21.60 -3.98
C ALA A 398 11.52 -21.96 -2.58
N GLY A 399 11.65 -20.96 -1.70
CA GLY A 399 12.07 -21.13 -0.30
C GLY A 399 10.91 -21.30 0.69
N MET A 400 9.69 -21.60 0.20
CA MET A 400 8.54 -21.80 1.07
C MET A 400 8.81 -22.90 2.10
N ASP A 401 8.51 -22.59 3.35
CA ASP A 401 8.50 -23.54 4.45
C ASP A 401 7.40 -23.20 5.47
N PHE A 402 7.00 -24.18 6.28
CA PHE A 402 6.04 -23.96 7.34
C PHE A 402 6.28 -24.89 8.54
N SER A 403 5.80 -24.46 9.70
CA SER A 403 5.75 -25.22 10.94
C SER A 403 4.40 -25.07 11.63
N VAL A 404 4.06 -26.04 12.49
CA VAL A 404 2.95 -25.86 13.44
C VAL A 404 3.54 -25.71 14.82
N ASN A 405 3.22 -24.63 15.51
CA ASN A 405 3.71 -24.29 16.82
C ASN A 405 2.56 -24.31 17.84
N VAL A 406 2.86 -24.78 19.07
CA VAL A 406 1.94 -24.68 20.20
C VAL A 406 2.61 -23.87 21.30
N LYS A 407 1.95 -22.82 21.74
CA LYS A 407 2.44 -21.94 22.79
C LYS A 407 1.26 -21.41 23.60
N ASP A 408 1.36 -21.52 24.93
CA ASP A 408 0.35 -21.03 25.88
C ASP A 408 -1.09 -21.55 25.55
N GLY A 409 -1.19 -22.84 25.13
CA GLY A 409 -2.46 -23.48 24.75
C GLY A 409 -3.01 -23.05 23.39
N LYS A 410 -2.27 -22.25 22.62
CA LYS A 410 -2.66 -21.82 21.26
C LYS A 410 -1.81 -22.53 20.22
N ALA A 411 -2.44 -23.03 19.18
CA ALA A 411 -1.78 -23.65 18.03
C ALA A 411 -1.79 -22.69 16.83
N SER A 412 -0.65 -22.55 16.14
CA SER A 412 -0.53 -21.78 14.90
C SER A 412 0.15 -22.57 13.80
N LEU A 413 -0.29 -22.38 12.55
CA LEU A 413 0.43 -22.72 11.34
C LEU A 413 1.20 -21.47 10.88
N ASP A 414 2.53 -21.54 10.93
CA ASP A 414 3.42 -20.43 10.58
C ASP A 414 4.07 -20.71 9.23
N VAL A 415 3.73 -19.91 8.21
CA VAL A 415 4.16 -20.06 6.81
C VAL A 415 5.10 -18.91 6.45
N ALA A 416 6.22 -19.23 5.81
CA ALA A 416 7.21 -18.26 5.34
C ALA A 416 7.71 -18.59 3.91
N GLY A 417 8.31 -17.62 3.24
CA GLY A 417 8.99 -17.83 1.95
C GLY A 417 8.07 -17.87 0.73
N LEU A 418 6.81 -17.46 0.82
CA LEU A 418 5.86 -17.33 -0.29
C LEU A 418 5.92 -15.92 -0.93
N ASN A 419 7.11 -15.41 -1.22
CA ASN A 419 7.29 -14.03 -1.69
C ASN A 419 6.86 -13.79 -3.15
N GLY A 420 6.50 -14.81 -3.89
CA GLY A 420 5.94 -14.72 -5.24
C GLY A 420 4.43 -14.96 -5.29
N ASP A 421 3.79 -15.01 -4.12
CA ASP A 421 2.35 -15.25 -3.96
C ASP A 421 1.72 -14.15 -3.10
N ALA A 422 0.61 -13.60 -3.53
CA ALA A 422 -0.17 -12.66 -2.74
C ALA A 422 -1.00 -13.37 -1.65
N SER A 423 -1.36 -14.63 -1.89
CA SER A 423 -2.14 -15.45 -0.97
C SER A 423 -1.80 -16.94 -1.11
N PHE A 424 -2.17 -17.72 -0.09
CA PHE A 424 -2.02 -19.17 -0.09
C PHE A 424 -3.26 -19.86 0.47
N THR A 425 -3.40 -21.13 0.15
CA THR A 425 -4.36 -22.04 0.79
C THR A 425 -3.62 -23.05 1.66
N TYR A 426 -4.33 -23.56 2.67
CA TYR A 426 -3.83 -24.66 3.49
C TYR A 426 -4.94 -25.69 3.78
N THR A 427 -4.52 -26.94 4.00
CA THR A 427 -5.39 -28.03 4.44
C THR A 427 -4.68 -28.80 5.54
N VAL A 428 -5.38 -29.07 6.65
CA VAL A 428 -4.93 -29.91 7.76
C VAL A 428 -5.82 -31.15 7.82
N THR A 429 -5.22 -32.33 7.70
CA THR A 429 -5.94 -33.61 7.64
C THR A 429 -5.46 -34.50 8.78
N ASP A 430 -6.38 -35.12 9.50
CA ASP A 430 -6.06 -36.07 10.56
C ASP A 430 -5.61 -37.45 10.03
N ALA A 431 -5.21 -38.35 10.93
CA ALA A 431 -4.76 -39.70 10.58
C ALA A 431 -5.85 -40.59 9.94
N ALA A 432 -7.13 -40.20 10.04
CA ALA A 432 -8.25 -40.89 9.38
C ALA A 432 -8.55 -40.32 7.99
N GLY A 433 -7.80 -39.29 7.55
CA GLY A 433 -8.00 -38.63 6.26
C GLY A 433 -9.12 -37.57 6.28
N GLN A 434 -9.58 -37.15 7.47
CA GLN A 434 -10.59 -36.08 7.59
C GLN A 434 -9.91 -34.71 7.65
N VAL A 435 -10.44 -33.75 6.88
CA VAL A 435 -10.02 -32.34 6.95
C VAL A 435 -10.54 -31.74 8.24
N VAL A 436 -9.64 -31.30 9.11
CA VAL A 436 -9.95 -30.67 10.41
C VAL A 436 -9.82 -29.15 10.38
N ALA A 437 -9.02 -28.61 9.43
CA ALA A 437 -8.91 -27.18 9.16
C ALA A 437 -8.52 -26.96 7.71
N GLN A 438 -9.02 -25.89 7.10
CA GLN A 438 -8.63 -25.45 5.76
C GLN A 438 -8.95 -23.98 5.59
N SER A 439 -8.30 -23.32 4.62
CA SER A 439 -8.66 -21.98 4.14
C SER A 439 -9.43 -22.07 2.83
N GLY A 440 -10.37 -21.13 2.63
CA GLY A 440 -10.93 -20.85 1.31
C GLY A 440 -11.82 -21.91 0.67
N GLY A 441 -12.54 -22.71 1.45
CA GLY A 441 -13.46 -23.73 0.91
C GLY A 441 -12.74 -25.00 0.41
N THR A 442 -13.45 -25.85 -0.33
CA THR A 442 -12.84 -27.01 -1.00
C THR A 442 -12.13 -26.56 -2.26
N GLU A 443 -11.02 -27.22 -2.65
CA GLU A 443 -10.20 -26.85 -3.83
C GLU A 443 -11.00 -26.68 -5.15
N ALA A 444 -12.14 -27.33 -5.29
CA ALA A 444 -12.96 -27.30 -6.49
C ALA A 444 -13.86 -26.05 -6.61
N ASP A 445 -14.18 -25.39 -5.49
CA ASP A 445 -15.15 -24.29 -5.40
C ASP A 445 -14.56 -23.03 -4.73
N ALA A 446 -13.25 -22.99 -4.49
CA ALA A 446 -12.63 -21.88 -3.78
C ALA A 446 -12.63 -20.61 -4.64
N ASP A 447 -13.31 -19.57 -4.18
CA ASP A 447 -13.25 -18.23 -4.77
C ASP A 447 -11.78 -17.77 -4.85
N PRO A 448 -11.29 -17.24 -5.99
CA PRO A 448 -9.90 -16.77 -6.14
C PRO A 448 -9.45 -15.75 -5.08
N ILE A 449 -10.37 -14.96 -4.54
CA ILE A 449 -10.07 -13.96 -3.50
C ILE A 449 -10.09 -14.55 -2.07
N SER A 450 -10.48 -15.82 -1.90
CA SER A 450 -10.40 -16.52 -0.63
C SER A 450 -8.97 -17.01 -0.35
N GLY A 451 -8.66 -17.39 0.88
CA GLY A 451 -7.36 -17.87 1.31
C GLY A 451 -6.73 -16.98 2.38
N VAL A 452 -5.46 -17.20 2.64
CA VAL A 452 -4.69 -16.44 3.63
C VAL A 452 -3.78 -15.46 2.92
N ARG A 453 -3.86 -14.17 3.27
CA ARG A 453 -2.96 -13.13 2.75
C ARG A 453 -1.52 -13.41 3.17
N VAL A 454 -0.60 -13.38 2.23
CA VAL A 454 0.84 -13.48 2.54
C VAL A 454 1.31 -12.17 3.18
N ARG A 455 2.00 -12.27 4.32
CA ARG A 455 2.78 -11.15 4.88
C ARG A 455 4.10 -11.09 4.13
N THR A 456 4.24 -10.11 3.27
CA THR A 456 5.40 -10.01 2.36
C THR A 456 6.71 -9.99 3.15
N THR A 457 7.62 -10.91 2.82
CA THR A 457 8.93 -11.11 3.48
C THR A 457 8.88 -11.46 4.98
N GLN A 458 7.73 -11.89 5.49
CA GLN A 458 7.55 -12.25 6.89
C GLN A 458 6.87 -13.61 7.03
N THR A 459 6.80 -14.11 8.26
CA THR A 459 5.98 -15.27 8.61
C THR A 459 4.51 -14.85 8.70
N THR A 460 3.66 -15.59 8.02
CA THR A 460 2.19 -15.48 8.14
C THR A 460 1.71 -16.57 9.07
N SER A 461 1.05 -16.19 10.16
CA SER A 461 0.51 -17.14 11.15
C SER A 461 -0.99 -17.32 10.96
N VAL A 462 -1.44 -18.58 11.01
CA VAL A 462 -2.84 -18.98 10.96
C VAL A 462 -3.20 -19.68 12.26
N ASP A 463 -4.27 -19.25 12.91
CA ASP A 463 -4.75 -19.86 14.14
C ASP A 463 -5.36 -21.26 13.87
N LEU A 464 -4.78 -22.27 14.48
CA LEU A 464 -5.26 -23.67 14.50
C LEU A 464 -5.76 -24.11 15.88
N THR A 465 -5.88 -23.19 16.84
CA THR A 465 -6.43 -23.48 18.17
C THR A 465 -7.81 -24.15 18.04
N ASP A 466 -8.08 -25.17 18.83
CA ASP A 466 -9.27 -26.01 18.76
C ASP A 466 -9.46 -26.82 17.44
N LYS A 467 -8.55 -26.73 16.49
CA LYS A 467 -8.57 -27.51 15.25
C LYS A 467 -7.62 -28.72 15.30
N VAL A 468 -6.52 -28.58 16.03
CA VAL A 468 -5.54 -29.65 16.21
C VAL A 468 -5.39 -29.99 17.69
N ALA A 469 -5.10 -31.24 18.00
CA ALA A 469 -4.94 -31.72 19.37
C ALA A 469 -3.49 -32.15 19.64
N GLU A 470 -3.01 -31.84 20.84
CA GLU A 470 -1.69 -32.26 21.31
C GLU A 470 -1.49 -33.81 21.24
N GLY A 471 -0.29 -34.21 20.91
CA GLY A 471 0.09 -35.62 20.79
C GLY A 471 -0.52 -36.33 19.59
N LYS A 472 -1.20 -35.61 18.68
CA LYS A 472 -1.75 -36.17 17.45
C LYS A 472 -0.90 -35.80 16.23
N ALA A 473 -0.93 -36.69 15.24
CA ALA A 473 -0.30 -36.46 13.94
C ALA A 473 -1.31 -35.93 12.94
N TYR A 474 -0.86 -34.97 12.12
CA TYR A 474 -1.65 -34.37 11.06
C TYR A 474 -0.82 -34.26 9.78
N LYS A 475 -1.46 -34.40 8.65
CA LYS A 475 -0.90 -34.04 7.35
C LYS A 475 -1.30 -32.60 7.02
N VAL A 476 -0.34 -31.75 6.81
CA VAL A 476 -0.54 -30.33 6.48
C VAL A 476 -0.02 -30.06 5.08
N THR A 477 -0.84 -29.46 4.23
CA THR A 477 -0.47 -29.01 2.89
C THR A 477 -0.67 -27.51 2.82
N VAL A 478 0.32 -26.80 2.29
CA VAL A 478 0.26 -25.35 2.00
C VAL A 478 0.53 -25.14 0.51
N THR A 479 -0.26 -24.31 -0.15
CA THR A 479 -0.12 -24.04 -1.60
C THR A 479 -0.27 -22.56 -1.89
N GLY A 480 0.76 -21.94 -2.48
CA GLY A 480 0.73 -20.58 -3.01
C GLY A 480 -0.20 -20.49 -4.22
N ARG A 481 -1.06 -19.46 -4.25
CA ARG A 481 -2.13 -19.37 -5.26
C ARG A 481 -1.66 -18.91 -6.63
N GLN A 482 -0.65 -18.02 -6.70
CA GLN A 482 -0.15 -17.49 -7.97
C GLN A 482 0.89 -18.42 -8.61
N THR A 483 1.79 -18.97 -7.78
CA THR A 483 2.90 -19.79 -8.27
C THR A 483 2.59 -21.27 -8.34
N GLY A 484 1.56 -21.74 -7.62
CA GLY A 484 1.28 -23.16 -7.44
C GLY A 484 2.36 -23.89 -6.64
N THR A 485 3.27 -23.17 -5.97
CA THR A 485 4.27 -23.77 -5.09
C THR A 485 3.57 -24.46 -3.92
N SER A 486 3.79 -25.75 -3.76
CA SER A 486 3.10 -26.57 -2.75
C SER A 486 4.09 -27.39 -1.93
N LEU A 487 3.83 -27.47 -0.63
CA LEU A 487 4.59 -28.28 0.31
C LEU A 487 3.63 -29.05 1.22
N GLU A 488 3.92 -30.34 1.41
CA GLU A 488 3.18 -31.22 2.29
C GLU A 488 4.11 -31.77 3.38
N LYS A 489 3.67 -31.76 4.64
CA LYS A 489 4.40 -32.34 5.77
C LYS A 489 3.46 -33.14 6.67
N GLU A 490 3.98 -34.25 7.22
CA GLU A 490 3.39 -34.87 8.38
C GLU A 490 3.96 -34.20 9.64
N ILE A 491 3.10 -33.70 10.52
CA ILE A 491 3.46 -32.95 11.72
C ILE A 491 2.86 -33.65 12.95
N GLN A 492 3.69 -33.94 13.91
CA GLN A 492 3.26 -34.36 15.23
C GLN A 492 3.10 -33.11 16.09
N ILE A 493 1.90 -32.86 16.59
CA ILE A 493 1.65 -31.70 17.48
C ILE A 493 2.34 -32.02 18.83
N PRO A 494 3.25 -31.15 19.29
CA PRO A 494 3.92 -31.35 20.57
C PRO A 494 2.91 -31.46 21.73
N ALA A 495 3.12 -32.36 22.70
CA ALA A 495 2.40 -32.24 23.95
C ALA A 495 2.99 -31.08 24.76
N GLU A 496 2.13 -30.29 25.39
CA GLU A 496 2.57 -29.19 26.23
C GLU A 496 3.50 -29.74 27.35
N THR A 497 4.74 -29.30 27.39
CA THR A 497 5.63 -29.64 28.50
C THR A 497 5.20 -28.80 29.70
N THR A 498 4.30 -29.33 30.50
CA THR A 498 4.02 -28.78 31.82
C THR A 498 5.31 -28.84 32.64
N SER A 499 5.91 -27.68 32.88
CA SER A 499 6.95 -27.59 33.92
C SER A 499 6.27 -27.90 35.26
N GLU A 500 6.39 -29.13 35.70
CA GLU A 500 6.00 -29.49 37.08
C GLU A 500 6.78 -28.58 38.03
N VAL A 501 6.08 -27.63 38.62
CA VAL A 501 6.55 -26.90 39.78
C VAL A 501 6.53 -27.91 40.93
N ILE A 502 7.68 -28.54 41.21
CA ILE A 502 7.85 -29.38 42.40
C ILE A 502 7.62 -28.45 43.60
N PRO A 503 6.59 -28.70 44.45
CA PRO A 503 6.40 -27.91 45.66
C PRO A 503 7.57 -28.10 46.59
N GLY A 504 8.37 -27.05 46.78
CA GLY A 504 9.46 -27.05 47.75
C GLY A 504 8.94 -27.25 49.18
N LYS A 505 9.40 -28.32 49.82
CA LYS A 505 9.20 -28.62 51.24
C LYS A 505 9.77 -27.48 52.09
N PRO A 506 9.07 -26.91 53.06
CA PRO A 506 9.61 -25.87 53.91
C PRO A 506 10.57 -26.50 54.96
N THR A 507 11.82 -26.09 54.93
CA THR A 507 12.73 -26.29 56.06
C THR A 507 13.11 -24.88 56.59
N GLY A 508 12.66 -24.62 57.82
CA GLY A 508 13.07 -23.43 58.56
C GLY A 508 14.46 -23.63 59.18
N GLY A 509 15.11 -22.52 59.49
CA GLY A 509 16.24 -22.51 60.45
C GLY A 509 17.45 -21.66 60.05
N ASN A 510 17.47 -20.49 60.57
CA ASN A 510 18.52 -19.59 61.03
C ASN A 510 20.01 -19.77 60.73
N ALA A 511 20.58 -18.61 60.42
CA ALA A 511 21.82 -18.00 60.99
C ALA A 511 23.16 -18.13 60.23
N ASN A 512 23.61 -16.90 59.86
CA ASN A 512 24.98 -16.34 59.89
C ASN A 512 26.21 -17.14 59.37
N ALA A 513 26.88 -16.58 58.43
CA ALA A 513 28.21 -15.95 58.49
C ALA A 513 28.99 -16.06 57.16
N ALA A 514 29.56 -14.94 56.85
CA ALA A 514 30.71 -14.61 55.99
C ALA A 514 31.62 -15.73 55.42
N GLY A 515 32.04 -15.51 54.16
CA GLY A 515 33.28 -16.13 53.67
C GLY A 515 33.38 -16.19 52.16
N ASN A 516 34.35 -15.45 51.63
CA ASN A 516 34.88 -15.50 50.26
C ASN A 516 35.22 -16.92 49.79
N ALA A 517 34.98 -17.19 48.50
CA ALA A 517 36.03 -17.57 47.55
C ALA A 517 35.48 -18.20 46.27
N SER A 518 36.12 -17.85 45.18
CA SER A 518 36.08 -18.41 43.84
C SER A 518 35.97 -19.94 43.76
N ALA A 519 35.20 -20.44 42.79
CA ALA A 519 35.68 -21.46 41.86
C ALA A 519 34.59 -21.87 40.84
N ALA A 520 35.01 -21.92 39.64
CA ALA A 520 34.55 -22.46 38.37
C ALA A 520 33.55 -23.64 38.36
N SER A 521 32.70 -23.52 37.35
CA SER A 521 31.92 -24.43 36.46
C SER A 521 31.95 -25.96 36.71
N PRO A 522 30.95 -26.71 36.21
CA PRO A 522 30.95 -27.04 34.79
C PRO A 522 29.57 -27.02 34.08
N LEU A 523 29.63 -26.63 32.83
CA LEU A 523 28.58 -26.74 31.83
C LEU A 523 28.23 -28.22 31.56
N GLY A 524 26.95 -28.54 31.67
CA GLY A 524 26.36 -29.76 31.13
C GLY A 524 25.90 -29.52 29.69
N LYS A 525 26.35 -30.39 28.82
CA LYS A 525 26.09 -30.41 27.36
C LYS A 525 24.66 -30.80 27.05
N THR A 526 23.99 -30.02 26.23
CA THR A 526 23.14 -30.50 25.12
C THR A 526 23.03 -29.36 24.09
N GLY A 527 23.95 -29.40 23.14
CA GLY A 527 23.88 -28.62 21.93
C GLY A 527 23.88 -29.58 20.76
N VAL A 528 22.85 -29.60 19.98
CA VAL A 528 22.84 -30.20 18.65
C VAL A 528 22.78 -29.10 17.61
N ALA A 529 23.90 -28.90 16.98
CA ALA A 529 24.19 -28.56 15.60
C ALA A 529 23.27 -27.56 14.87
N ILE A 530 23.72 -26.31 14.79
CA ILE A 530 23.62 -25.50 13.57
C ILE A 530 25.03 -25.03 13.23
N ILE A 531 25.77 -25.84 12.49
CA ILE A 531 27.02 -25.48 11.80
C ILE A 531 26.89 -26.02 10.38
N GLY A 532 26.56 -25.13 9.45
CA GLY A 532 26.49 -25.55 8.05
C GLY A 532 26.05 -24.49 7.03
N VAL A 533 26.23 -23.20 7.26
CA VAL A 533 26.01 -22.16 6.18
C VAL A 533 26.85 -20.89 6.40
N VAL A 534 28.06 -20.96 6.90
CA VAL A 534 28.93 -19.77 7.05
C VAL A 534 30.28 -19.89 6.29
N VAL A 535 30.48 -20.84 5.41
CA VAL A 535 31.78 -21.05 4.74
C VAL A 535 31.73 -20.77 3.23
N LEU A 536 30.65 -20.27 2.64
CA LEU A 536 30.61 -19.98 1.18
C LEU A 536 30.50 -18.48 0.83
N ALA A 537 30.43 -17.57 1.79
CA ALA A 537 30.38 -16.13 1.54
C ALA A 537 31.75 -15.43 1.57
N ALA A 538 32.83 -16.10 1.99
CA ALA A 538 34.16 -15.48 2.11
C ALA A 538 35.05 -15.62 0.85
N ALA A 539 34.63 -16.36 -0.16
CA ALA A 539 35.44 -16.60 -1.38
C ALA A 539 35.08 -15.68 -2.57
N LEU A 540 34.05 -14.84 -2.47
CA LEU A 540 33.63 -13.95 -3.57
C LEU A 540 33.94 -12.45 -3.33
N VAL A 541 34.48 -12.09 -2.16
CA VAL A 541 34.87 -10.70 -1.86
C VAL A 541 36.31 -10.37 -2.28
N SER A 542 37.13 -11.36 -2.62
CA SER A 542 38.54 -11.14 -2.99
C SER A 542 38.81 -10.92 -4.49
N THR A 543 37.78 -11.03 -5.35
CA THR A 543 37.92 -10.77 -6.81
C THR A 543 37.30 -9.47 -7.30
N GLY A 544 36.54 -8.75 -6.45
CA GLY A 544 35.90 -7.47 -6.78
C GLY A 544 36.77 -6.22 -6.60
N LEU A 545 37.91 -6.30 -5.90
CA LEU A 545 38.76 -5.13 -5.59
C LEU A 545 39.91 -4.88 -6.58
N ALA A 546 40.09 -5.74 -7.58
CA ALA A 546 41.21 -5.60 -8.54
C ALA A 546 40.87 -4.87 -9.85
N VAL A 547 39.63 -4.42 -10.08
CA VAL A 547 39.22 -3.76 -11.32
C VAL A 547 39.00 -2.24 -11.19
N ARG A 548 39.13 -1.68 -9.99
CA ARG A 548 38.86 -0.24 -9.73
C ARG A 548 40.05 0.72 -9.76
N THR A 549 41.23 0.27 -10.21
CA THR A 549 42.43 1.12 -10.19
C THR A 549 43.06 1.41 -11.57
N ILE A 550 42.37 1.13 -12.66
CA ILE A 550 42.91 1.47 -14.01
C ILE A 550 41.81 2.15 -14.84
N LYS A 551 41.48 3.39 -14.53
CA LYS A 551 40.91 4.38 -15.49
C LYS A 551 40.83 5.79 -14.89
N SER A 552 41.96 6.31 -14.45
CA SER A 552 42.14 7.74 -14.29
C SER A 552 43.50 8.16 -14.78
N ARG A 553 43.68 8.21 -16.10
CA ARG A 553 44.71 9.02 -16.79
C ARG A 553 44.45 9.00 -18.30
N ARG A 554 44.33 10.20 -18.83
CA ARG A 554 44.29 10.64 -20.24
C ARG A 554 42.88 10.93 -20.80
N PHE A 555 42.57 12.21 -20.79
CA PHE A 555 42.52 13.04 -22.01
C PHE A 555 42.51 14.52 -21.59
N GLY A 556 43.63 15.16 -21.79
CA GLY A 556 43.78 16.60 -21.81
C GLY A 556 43.69 17.09 -23.26
N SER A 557 43.08 18.21 -23.42
CA SER A 557 43.22 19.24 -24.46
C SER A 557 43.23 18.83 -25.93
N ALA A 558 42.22 19.31 -26.67
CA ALA A 558 42.45 19.96 -27.96
C ALA A 558 41.35 21.01 -28.20
N GLU A 559 41.83 22.23 -28.33
CA GLU A 559 41.11 23.43 -28.76
C GLU A 559 40.75 23.41 -30.26
N ARG A 560 39.71 24.20 -30.60
CA ARG A 560 39.42 24.95 -31.83
C ARG A 560 39.23 24.19 -33.16
N ARG A 561 38.03 24.20 -33.65
CA ARG A 561 37.51 25.11 -34.71
C ARG A 561 35.99 24.98 -34.80
#